data_069d371706d7373169091a1a944407d5
#
_entry.id   069d371706d7373169091a1a944407d5
#
_cell.length_a   1.000
_cell.length_b   1.000
_cell.length_c   1.000
_cell.angle_alpha   90.00
_cell.angle_beta   90.00
_cell.angle_gamma   90.00
#
_symmetry.space_group_name_H-M   'P 1'
#
loop_
_entity.id
_entity.type
_entity.pdbx_description
1 polymer ?
#
loop_
_entity_poly.entity_id
_entity_poly.type
_entity_poly.pdbx_seq_one_letter_code
_entity_poly.pdbx_strand_id
1 'polypeptide(L)'
;MKHLFAQYTKFNQDIGKWDVGNVTNMNGMFLLAINFNQDINKWNVGNVTNMSSMFFDAHNFNQNISKWDVGKVKSMKFMFYNAFNFNQNISTWSIDNHTNVKSMMNGTMLQEVIYSTKQRCDIIFNKTIMNKIFAFDRRKSFMHFLIENGFEPLNNKLLLENEHMIFDTHDINYLIMSYL
;
A
#
# COMPACT_ATOMS: atom_id res chain seq x y z
N MET A 1 1.38 -18.06 -12.00
CA MET A 1 2.23 -16.98 -12.59
C MET A 1 3.30 -16.43 -11.62
N LYS A 2 3.68 -17.25 -10.63
CA LYS A 2 4.71 -16.89 -9.65
C LYS A 2 6.02 -16.52 -10.35
N HIS A 3 6.59 -15.35 -10.04
CA HIS A 3 7.87 -14.82 -10.55
C HIS A 3 8.03 -14.75 -12.10
N LEU A 4 6.92 -14.68 -12.86
CA LEU A 4 6.97 -14.80 -14.33
C LEU A 4 7.83 -13.73 -15.00
N PHE A 5 7.77 -12.48 -14.53
CA PHE A 5 8.56 -11.36 -15.05
C PHE A 5 9.53 -10.79 -14.01
N ALA A 6 9.86 -11.60 -12.97
CA ALA A 6 10.77 -11.15 -11.93
C ALA A 6 12.14 -10.79 -12.51
N GLN A 7 12.69 -9.62 -12.12
CA GLN A 7 13.98 -9.08 -12.55
C GLN A 7 14.06 -8.66 -14.03
N TYR A 8 12.96 -8.72 -14.79
CA TYR A 8 12.91 -8.21 -16.15
C TYR A 8 12.73 -6.68 -16.11
N THR A 9 13.79 -5.94 -15.78
CA THR A 9 13.75 -4.49 -15.50
C THR A 9 13.18 -3.66 -16.64
N LYS A 10 13.31 -4.10 -17.90
CA LYS A 10 12.81 -3.41 -19.10
C LYS A 10 11.44 -3.92 -19.56
N PHE A 11 10.86 -4.93 -18.88
CA PHE A 11 9.58 -5.48 -19.30
C PHE A 11 8.47 -4.42 -19.16
N ASN A 12 7.80 -4.13 -20.26
CA ASN A 12 6.65 -3.25 -20.32
C ASN A 12 5.74 -3.58 -21.52
N GLN A 13 5.55 -4.86 -21.83
CA GLN A 13 4.68 -5.30 -22.92
C GLN A 13 3.22 -5.31 -22.47
N ASP A 14 2.30 -5.01 -23.41
CA ASP A 14 0.86 -5.09 -23.15
C ASP A 14 0.43 -6.55 -22.91
N ILE A 15 -0.03 -6.78 -21.68
CA ILE A 15 -0.55 -8.06 -21.21
C ILE A 15 -1.98 -7.90 -20.67
N GLY A 16 -2.61 -6.77 -20.88
CA GLY A 16 -3.94 -6.44 -20.34
C GLY A 16 -5.05 -7.39 -20.81
N LYS A 17 -4.84 -8.07 -21.95
CA LYS A 17 -5.79 -9.04 -22.51
C LYS A 17 -5.58 -10.49 -22.00
N TRP A 18 -4.60 -10.72 -21.15
CA TRP A 18 -4.37 -12.08 -20.63
C TRP A 18 -5.53 -12.56 -19.77
N ASP A 19 -5.96 -13.79 -20.00
CA ASP A 19 -6.87 -14.46 -19.07
C ASP A 19 -6.07 -14.99 -17.87
N VAL A 20 -6.27 -14.35 -16.74
CA VAL A 20 -5.64 -14.71 -15.46
C VAL A 20 -6.66 -15.32 -14.47
N GLY A 21 -7.90 -15.55 -14.91
CA GLY A 21 -9.00 -15.97 -14.04
C GLY A 21 -8.77 -17.26 -13.26
N ASN A 22 -7.91 -18.15 -13.79
CA ASN A 22 -7.54 -19.39 -13.11
C ASN A 22 -6.24 -19.30 -12.28
N VAL A 23 -5.63 -18.11 -12.19
CA VAL A 23 -4.39 -17.93 -11.44
C VAL A 23 -4.66 -17.82 -9.95
N THR A 24 -4.01 -18.66 -9.16
CA THR A 24 -4.12 -18.64 -7.69
C THR A 24 -2.91 -18.00 -7.00
N ASN A 25 -1.78 -17.87 -7.70
CA ASN A 25 -0.53 -17.35 -7.13
C ASN A 25 0.17 -16.40 -8.10
N MET A 26 0.27 -15.12 -7.69
CA MET A 26 0.97 -14.03 -8.39
C MET A 26 2.17 -13.52 -7.60
N ASN A 27 2.68 -14.30 -6.61
CA ASN A 27 3.84 -13.90 -5.81
C ASN A 27 5.01 -13.49 -6.71
N GLY A 28 5.55 -12.29 -6.49
CA GLY A 28 6.71 -11.74 -7.19
C GLY A 28 6.58 -11.64 -8.70
N MET A 29 5.36 -11.65 -9.27
CA MET A 29 5.18 -11.69 -10.73
C MET A 29 5.93 -10.58 -11.46
N PHE A 30 5.98 -9.37 -10.91
CA PHE A 30 6.68 -8.20 -11.44
C PHE A 30 7.77 -7.69 -10.48
N LEU A 31 8.31 -8.55 -9.63
CA LEU A 31 9.40 -8.21 -8.71
C LEU A 31 10.57 -7.64 -9.51
N LEU A 32 11.03 -6.42 -9.17
CA LEU A 32 12.11 -5.71 -9.89
C LEU A 32 11.84 -5.46 -11.39
N ALA A 33 10.58 -5.54 -11.83
CA ALA A 33 10.19 -5.12 -13.18
C ALA A 33 10.04 -3.59 -13.21
N ILE A 34 11.17 -2.88 -13.15
CA ILE A 34 11.26 -1.42 -12.88
C ILE A 34 10.38 -0.61 -13.82
N ASN A 35 10.36 -0.96 -15.12
CA ASN A 35 9.65 -0.20 -16.15
C ASN A 35 8.21 -0.65 -16.37
N PHE A 36 7.74 -1.70 -15.68
CA PHE A 36 6.40 -2.22 -15.91
C PHE A 36 5.34 -1.21 -15.45
N ASN A 37 4.49 -0.78 -16.40
CA ASN A 37 3.37 0.12 -16.15
C ASN A 37 2.23 -0.08 -17.17
N GLN A 38 1.94 -1.33 -17.57
CA GLN A 38 0.84 -1.62 -18.49
C GLN A 38 -0.49 -1.76 -17.77
N ASP A 39 -1.58 -1.39 -18.47
CA ASP A 39 -2.93 -1.49 -17.94
C ASP A 39 -3.37 -2.95 -17.75
N ILE A 40 -3.56 -3.31 -16.49
CA ILE A 40 -4.03 -4.63 -16.04
C ILE A 40 -5.34 -4.55 -15.25
N ASN A 41 -6.09 -3.46 -15.40
CA ASN A 41 -7.32 -3.20 -14.65
C ASN A 41 -8.41 -4.26 -14.88
N LYS A 42 -8.39 -4.90 -16.06
CA LYS A 42 -9.37 -5.91 -16.49
C LYS A 42 -9.04 -7.33 -16.02
N TRP A 43 -7.91 -7.53 -15.37
CA TRP A 43 -7.56 -8.86 -14.88
C TRP A 43 -8.55 -9.34 -13.82
N ASN A 44 -9.11 -10.53 -14.03
CA ASN A 44 -9.91 -11.21 -13.01
C ASN A 44 -8.96 -11.91 -12.02
N VAL A 45 -8.71 -11.25 -10.90
CA VAL A 45 -7.80 -11.76 -9.84
C VAL A 45 -8.55 -12.45 -8.69
N GLY A 46 -9.87 -12.63 -8.81
CA GLY A 46 -10.74 -13.13 -7.73
C GLY A 46 -10.40 -14.54 -7.21
N ASN A 47 -9.53 -15.30 -7.90
CA ASN A 47 -9.04 -16.59 -7.44
C ASN A 47 -7.63 -16.56 -6.86
N VAL A 48 -6.97 -15.37 -6.86
CA VAL A 48 -5.60 -15.25 -6.34
C VAL A 48 -5.61 -15.28 -4.82
N THR A 49 -4.75 -16.12 -4.26
CA THR A 49 -4.57 -16.25 -2.80
C THR A 49 -3.25 -15.65 -2.31
N ASN A 50 -2.28 -15.41 -3.21
CA ASN A 50 -0.98 -14.87 -2.85
C ASN A 50 -0.51 -13.83 -3.88
N MET A 51 -0.39 -12.57 -3.42
CA MET A 51 0.15 -11.41 -4.15
C MET A 51 1.41 -10.84 -3.49
N SER A 52 2.07 -11.62 -2.62
CA SER A 52 3.28 -11.14 -1.92
C SER A 52 4.33 -10.67 -2.92
N SER A 53 4.94 -9.51 -2.67
CA SER A 53 6.01 -8.92 -3.50
C SER A 53 5.66 -8.77 -4.99
N MET A 54 4.37 -8.74 -5.37
CA MET A 54 3.96 -8.75 -6.78
C MET A 54 4.58 -7.59 -7.57
N PHE A 55 4.65 -6.40 -6.97
CA PHE A 55 5.23 -5.18 -7.55
C PHE A 55 6.40 -4.63 -6.70
N PHE A 56 7.10 -5.50 -5.98
CA PHE A 56 8.28 -5.11 -5.19
C PHE A 56 9.35 -4.50 -6.11
N ASP A 57 9.82 -3.28 -5.82
CA ASP A 57 10.74 -2.50 -6.66
C ASP A 57 10.26 -2.28 -8.12
N ALA A 58 8.95 -2.38 -8.39
CA ALA A 58 8.37 -2.01 -9.69
C ALA A 58 8.15 -0.48 -9.71
N HIS A 59 9.23 0.29 -9.83
CA HIS A 59 9.27 1.73 -9.58
C HIS A 59 8.24 2.53 -10.39
N ASN A 60 8.01 2.15 -11.66
CA ASN A 60 7.12 2.90 -12.55
C ASN A 60 5.66 2.46 -12.48
N PHE A 61 5.35 1.37 -11.75
CA PHE A 61 3.99 0.86 -11.70
C PHE A 61 3.05 1.84 -11.01
N ASN A 62 2.03 2.31 -11.75
CA ASN A 62 1.00 3.21 -11.25
C ASN A 62 -0.34 3.02 -11.98
N GLN A 63 -0.74 1.79 -12.30
CA GLN A 63 -2.01 1.53 -12.98
C GLN A 63 -3.16 1.36 -12.00
N ASN A 64 -4.34 1.79 -12.46
CA ASN A 64 -5.57 1.69 -11.65
C ASN A 64 -5.99 0.22 -11.49
N ILE A 65 -5.91 -0.28 -10.29
CA ILE A 65 -6.29 -1.64 -9.90
C ILE A 65 -7.40 -1.65 -8.83
N SER A 66 -8.12 -0.54 -8.68
CA SER A 66 -9.18 -0.39 -7.68
C SER A 66 -10.32 -1.40 -7.83
N LYS A 67 -10.53 -1.95 -9.04
CA LYS A 67 -11.58 -2.92 -9.33
C LYS A 67 -11.20 -4.38 -9.05
N TRP A 68 -9.97 -4.64 -8.64
CA TRP A 68 -9.56 -6.01 -8.34
C TRP A 68 -10.33 -6.57 -7.14
N ASP A 69 -10.91 -7.75 -7.31
CA ASP A 69 -11.46 -8.54 -6.20
C ASP A 69 -10.32 -9.28 -5.49
N VAL A 70 -9.94 -8.76 -4.34
CA VAL A 70 -8.84 -9.31 -3.52
C VAL A 70 -9.34 -10.08 -2.28
N GLY A 71 -10.64 -10.36 -2.20
CA GLY A 71 -11.26 -10.96 -1.02
C GLY A 71 -10.70 -12.34 -0.64
N LYS A 72 -10.13 -13.09 -1.59
CA LYS A 72 -9.49 -14.40 -1.32
C LYS A 72 -8.00 -14.32 -1.02
N VAL A 73 -7.37 -13.14 -1.14
CA VAL A 73 -5.92 -13.02 -0.95
C VAL A 73 -5.56 -13.20 0.53
N LYS A 74 -4.62 -14.11 0.80
CA LYS A 74 -4.11 -14.40 2.15
C LYS A 74 -2.80 -13.66 2.45
N SER A 75 -2.05 -13.25 1.43
CA SER A 75 -0.82 -12.50 1.61
C SER A 75 -0.59 -11.48 0.51
N MET A 76 -0.39 -10.22 0.94
CA MET A 76 0.05 -9.06 0.17
C MET A 76 1.36 -8.49 0.75
N LYS A 77 2.10 -9.32 1.53
CA LYS A 77 3.37 -8.91 2.16
C LYS A 77 4.30 -8.31 1.10
N PHE A 78 4.80 -7.08 1.34
CA PHE A 78 5.69 -6.34 0.44
C PHE A 78 5.13 -6.10 -0.98
N MET A 79 3.81 -6.14 -1.20
CA MET A 79 3.23 -6.11 -2.55
C MET A 79 3.70 -4.91 -3.38
N PHE A 80 3.75 -3.71 -2.80
CA PHE A 80 4.18 -2.46 -3.44
C PHE A 80 5.46 -1.87 -2.80
N TYR A 81 6.24 -2.67 -2.09
CA TYR A 81 7.46 -2.19 -1.45
C TYR A 81 8.37 -1.51 -2.48
N ASN A 82 8.76 -0.24 -2.25
CA ASN A 82 9.52 0.60 -3.18
C ASN A 82 8.88 0.76 -4.59
N ALA A 83 7.60 0.55 -4.76
CA ALA A 83 6.89 0.96 -5.98
C ALA A 83 6.68 2.48 -5.93
N PHE A 84 7.74 3.25 -6.14
CA PHE A 84 7.83 4.68 -5.85
C PHE A 84 6.69 5.50 -6.47
N ASN A 85 6.30 5.21 -7.72
CA ASN A 85 5.26 5.97 -8.42
C ASN A 85 3.83 5.52 -8.07
N PHE A 86 3.66 4.42 -7.29
CA PHE A 86 2.33 3.91 -6.99
C PHE A 86 1.56 4.86 -6.07
N ASN A 87 0.47 5.44 -6.59
CA ASN A 87 -0.42 6.33 -5.84
C ASN A 87 -1.91 6.08 -6.14
N GLN A 88 -2.29 4.88 -6.55
CA GLN A 88 -3.66 4.55 -6.91
C GLN A 88 -4.54 4.31 -5.69
N ASN A 89 -5.80 4.76 -5.79
CA ASN A 89 -6.81 4.51 -4.75
C ASN A 89 -7.21 3.03 -4.72
N ILE A 90 -6.88 2.35 -3.63
CA ILE A 90 -7.25 0.96 -3.34
C ILE A 90 -8.22 0.83 -2.16
N SER A 91 -8.88 1.91 -1.77
CA SER A 91 -9.83 1.93 -0.64
C SER A 91 -11.05 1.02 -0.84
N THR A 92 -11.34 0.67 -2.10
CA THR A 92 -12.42 -0.24 -2.47
C THR A 92 -12.12 -1.72 -2.20
N TRP A 93 -10.86 -2.06 -1.89
CA TRP A 93 -10.47 -3.44 -1.66
C TRP A 93 -11.06 -3.99 -0.36
N SER A 94 -11.79 -5.10 -0.46
CA SER A 94 -12.27 -5.84 0.71
C SER A 94 -11.20 -6.85 1.15
N ILE A 95 -10.38 -6.46 2.13
CA ILE A 95 -9.27 -7.29 2.64
C ILE A 95 -9.71 -8.01 3.92
N ASP A 96 -9.53 -9.33 3.96
CA ASP A 96 -9.80 -10.15 5.15
C ASP A 96 -8.88 -9.78 6.33
N ASN A 97 -9.37 -9.88 7.57
CA ASN A 97 -8.62 -9.53 8.79
C ASN A 97 -7.35 -10.37 9.00
N HIS A 98 -7.29 -11.55 8.42
CA HIS A 98 -6.14 -12.46 8.52
C HIS A 98 -5.16 -12.30 7.34
N THR A 99 -5.45 -11.41 6.37
CA THR A 99 -4.54 -11.17 5.25
C THR A 99 -3.24 -10.52 5.74
N ASN A 100 -2.10 -11.11 5.39
CA ASN A 100 -0.80 -10.55 5.72
C ASN A 100 -0.47 -9.36 4.78
N VAL A 101 -0.49 -8.15 5.31
CA VAL A 101 -0.16 -6.89 4.60
C VAL A 101 1.16 -6.25 5.08
N LYS A 102 2.03 -7.03 5.74
CA LYS A 102 3.30 -6.51 6.29
C LYS A 102 4.11 -5.76 5.23
N SER A 103 4.48 -4.52 5.54
CA SER A 103 5.29 -3.63 4.68
C SER A 103 4.76 -3.50 3.25
N MET A 104 3.45 -3.62 3.06
CA MET A 104 2.81 -3.64 1.73
C MET A 104 3.09 -2.38 0.94
N MET A 105 3.08 -1.21 1.60
CA MET A 105 3.13 0.11 0.97
C MET A 105 4.43 0.86 1.24
N ASN A 106 5.42 0.27 1.94
CA ASN A 106 6.65 0.98 2.29
C ASN A 106 7.38 1.48 1.04
N GLY A 107 7.78 2.76 1.02
CA GLY A 107 8.47 3.39 -0.10
C GLY A 107 7.57 3.72 -1.31
N THR A 108 6.25 3.72 -1.17
CA THR A 108 5.34 4.25 -2.21
C THR A 108 5.08 5.74 -2.01
N MET A 109 4.65 6.45 -3.07
CA MET A 109 4.15 7.83 -2.93
C MET A 109 2.98 7.93 -1.96
N LEU A 110 2.16 6.89 -1.85
CA LEU A 110 1.05 6.84 -0.91
C LEU A 110 1.51 6.86 0.54
N GLN A 111 2.67 6.28 0.85
CA GLN A 111 3.23 6.34 2.19
C GLN A 111 3.53 7.79 2.58
N GLU A 112 4.15 8.57 1.71
CA GLU A 112 4.43 9.99 1.96
C GLU A 112 3.15 10.83 2.07
N VAL A 113 2.15 10.54 1.23
CA VAL A 113 0.85 11.24 1.23
C VAL A 113 0.02 10.92 2.47
N ILE A 114 0.07 9.68 2.94
CA ILE A 114 -0.61 9.24 4.17
C ILE A 114 -0.14 10.08 5.37
N TYR A 115 1.13 10.43 5.40
CA TYR A 115 1.74 11.21 6.48
C TYR A 115 1.51 12.73 6.35
N SER A 116 1.11 13.23 5.17
CA SER A 116 1.04 14.67 4.93
C SER A 116 -0.32 15.32 5.14
N THR A 117 -1.46 14.59 5.15
CA THR A 117 -2.79 15.21 5.40
C THR A 117 -3.88 14.21 5.81
N LYS A 118 -4.56 14.49 6.96
CA LYS A 118 -5.75 13.77 7.46
C LYS A 118 -6.83 13.56 6.38
N GLN A 119 -7.08 14.57 5.58
CA GLN A 119 -8.14 14.60 4.56
C GLN A 119 -7.87 13.65 3.38
N ARG A 120 -6.60 13.34 3.09
CA ARG A 120 -6.21 12.42 2.01
C ARG A 120 -6.23 10.96 2.42
N CYS A 121 -6.04 10.66 3.71
CA CYS A 121 -6.16 9.29 4.22
C CYS A 121 -7.57 8.73 4.03
N ASP A 122 -8.60 9.54 4.28
CA ASP A 122 -10.01 9.14 4.12
C ASP A 122 -10.40 8.89 2.66
N ILE A 123 -9.71 9.57 1.72
CA ILE A 123 -9.98 9.47 0.27
C ILE A 123 -9.25 8.27 -0.35
N ILE A 124 -8.05 7.93 0.13
CA ILE A 124 -7.16 6.96 -0.53
C ILE A 124 -7.32 5.55 0.04
N PHE A 125 -7.60 5.43 1.34
CA PHE A 125 -7.71 4.14 2.03
C PHE A 125 -8.97 4.08 2.88
N ASN A 126 -9.72 2.99 2.78
CA ASN A 126 -10.72 2.75 3.79
C ASN A 126 -10.03 2.40 5.12
N LYS A 127 -10.73 2.71 6.21
CA LYS A 127 -10.29 2.47 7.59
C LYS A 127 -9.74 1.04 7.81
N THR A 128 -10.30 0.06 7.13
CA THR A 128 -9.94 -1.36 7.25
C THR A 128 -8.56 -1.66 6.69
N ILE A 129 -8.22 -1.11 5.51
CA ILE A 129 -6.90 -1.31 4.88
C ILE A 129 -5.83 -0.63 5.71
N MET A 130 -6.08 0.61 6.15
CA MET A 130 -5.15 1.36 6.98
C MET A 130 -4.90 0.66 8.32
N ASN A 131 -5.95 0.23 9.00
CA ASN A 131 -5.81 -0.53 10.25
C ASN A 131 -4.93 -1.77 10.09
N LYS A 132 -5.00 -2.46 8.94
CA LYS A 132 -4.21 -3.66 8.71
C LYS A 132 -2.77 -3.38 8.32
N ILE A 133 -2.53 -2.36 7.50
CA ILE A 133 -1.17 -1.95 7.11
C ILE A 133 -0.39 -1.48 8.34
N PHE A 134 -1.02 -0.70 9.23
CA PHE A 134 -0.37 -0.13 10.42
C PHE A 134 -0.43 -1.01 11.68
N ALA A 135 -1.43 -1.88 11.84
CA ALA A 135 -1.45 -2.82 12.97
C ALA A 135 -0.28 -3.81 12.97
N PHE A 136 0.34 -4.03 11.80
CA PHE A 136 1.53 -4.90 11.69
C PHE A 136 2.84 -4.19 12.02
N ASP A 137 2.90 -2.87 11.84
CA ASP A 137 4.08 -2.08 12.23
C ASP A 137 3.75 -1.39 13.56
N ARG A 138 4.16 -2.02 14.64
CA ARG A 138 3.84 -1.69 16.03
C ARG A 138 3.84 -0.17 16.31
N ARG A 139 2.99 0.28 17.24
CA ARG A 139 2.89 1.64 17.81
C ARG A 139 4.22 2.39 17.97
N LYS A 140 5.34 1.69 18.16
CA LYS A 140 6.67 2.25 18.25
C LYS A 140 7.21 2.79 16.92
N SER A 141 6.90 2.15 15.79
CA SER A 141 7.41 2.58 14.47
C SER A 141 6.70 3.84 13.99
N PHE A 142 5.39 3.98 14.23
CA PHE A 142 4.66 5.18 13.82
C PHE A 142 5.07 6.40 14.67
N MET A 143 5.17 6.25 15.99
CA MET A 143 5.64 7.33 16.87
C MET A 143 7.11 7.67 16.60
N HIS A 144 7.95 6.68 16.34
CA HIS A 144 9.35 6.90 15.98
C HIS A 144 9.48 7.64 14.64
N PHE A 145 8.70 7.23 13.65
CA PHE A 145 8.61 7.92 12.35
C PHE A 145 8.16 9.38 12.50
N LEU A 146 7.13 9.67 13.31
CA LEU A 146 6.68 11.03 13.57
C LEU A 146 7.81 11.87 14.17
N ILE A 147 8.53 11.35 15.17
CA ILE A 147 9.67 12.03 15.82
C ILE A 147 10.83 12.23 14.83
N GLU A 148 11.19 11.23 14.03
CA GLU A 148 12.24 11.33 13.01
C GLU A 148 11.93 12.36 11.91
N ASN A 149 10.64 12.64 11.66
CA ASN A 149 10.18 13.64 10.69
C ASN A 149 9.81 14.99 11.34
N GLY A 150 10.32 15.29 12.54
CA GLY A 150 10.21 16.60 13.17
C GLY A 150 8.87 16.85 13.89
N PHE A 151 8.13 15.80 14.22
CA PHE A 151 6.94 15.92 15.07
C PHE A 151 7.33 15.74 16.53
N GLU A 152 7.24 16.79 17.33
CA GLU A 152 7.47 16.71 18.77
C GLU A 152 6.19 16.47 19.56
N PRO A 153 6.16 15.51 20.51
CA PRO A 153 5.05 15.33 21.42
C PRO A 153 5.10 16.42 22.52
N LEU A 154 4.36 17.49 22.32
CA LEU A 154 4.22 18.56 23.32
C LEU A 154 2.82 18.53 23.95
N ASN A 155 2.74 18.17 25.26
CA ASN A 155 1.55 18.31 26.09
C ASN A 155 0.24 17.85 25.45
N ASN A 156 0.23 16.64 24.89
CA ASN A 156 -0.90 16.08 24.15
C ASN A 156 -1.18 16.71 22.77
N LYS A 157 -0.22 17.41 22.17
CA LYS A 157 -0.27 17.94 20.80
C LYS A 157 0.98 17.53 20.04
N LEU A 158 0.85 17.23 18.76
CA LEU A 158 1.96 17.02 17.84
C LEU A 158 2.12 18.27 16.97
N LEU A 159 3.31 18.86 16.98
CA LEU A 159 3.68 20.04 16.20
C LEU A 159 4.69 19.64 15.12
N LEU A 160 4.52 20.14 13.92
CA LEU A 160 5.55 20.15 12.90
C LEU A 160 6.38 21.44 13.05
N GLU A 161 7.71 21.33 13.20
CA GLU A 161 8.59 22.47 13.47
C GLU A 161 8.56 23.57 12.38
N ASN A 162 8.15 23.27 11.16
CA ASN A 162 8.20 24.20 10.02
C ASN A 162 6.88 24.49 9.31
N GLU A 163 5.78 23.90 9.72
CA GLU A 163 4.46 24.20 9.18
C GLU A 163 3.46 24.29 10.32
N HIS A 164 2.65 25.34 10.37
CA HIS A 164 1.68 25.64 11.43
C HIS A 164 0.50 24.64 11.52
N MET A 165 0.77 23.35 11.38
CA MET A 165 -0.25 22.32 11.58
C MET A 165 -0.17 21.77 13.00
N ILE A 166 -1.17 22.11 13.80
CA ILE A 166 -1.32 21.64 15.18
C ILE A 166 -2.35 20.50 15.16
N PHE A 167 -1.92 19.30 15.51
CA PHE A 167 -2.84 18.19 15.79
C PHE A 167 -3.13 18.19 17.30
N ASP A 168 -4.39 18.30 17.68
CA ASP A 168 -4.77 18.14 19.09
C ASP A 168 -4.82 16.65 19.48
N THR A 169 -4.96 16.38 20.79
CA THR A 169 -5.08 15.01 21.32
C THR A 169 -6.25 14.24 20.74
N HIS A 170 -7.33 14.93 20.36
CA HIS A 170 -8.49 14.30 19.78
C HIS A 170 -8.17 13.82 18.37
N ASP A 171 -7.44 14.61 17.60
CA ASP A 171 -6.99 14.26 16.24
C ASP A 171 -5.98 13.11 16.27
N ILE A 172 -5.03 13.13 17.23
CA ILE A 172 -4.05 12.08 17.44
C ILE A 172 -4.72 10.79 17.93
N ASN A 173 -5.62 10.87 18.89
CA ASN A 173 -6.38 9.72 19.37
C ASN A 173 -7.32 9.18 18.29
N TYR A 174 -7.96 10.04 17.51
CA TYR A 174 -8.76 9.62 16.37
C TYR A 174 -7.91 8.91 15.32
N LEU A 175 -6.73 9.43 15.00
CA LEU A 175 -5.73 8.78 14.16
C LEU A 175 -5.32 7.42 14.75
N ILE A 176 -4.88 7.37 16.00
CA ILE A 176 -4.45 6.14 16.69
C ILE A 176 -5.62 5.14 16.78
N MET A 177 -6.81 5.58 17.20
CA MET A 177 -8.00 4.72 17.31
C MET A 177 -8.60 4.35 15.97
N SER A 178 -8.36 5.13 14.92
CA SER A 178 -8.76 4.76 13.55
C SER A 178 -7.79 3.78 12.89
N TYR A 179 -6.61 3.57 13.49
CA TYR A 179 -5.58 2.63 13.07
C TYR A 179 -5.44 1.41 13.99
N LEU A 180 -6.17 1.35 15.11
CA LEU A 180 -6.34 0.18 15.98
C LEU A 180 -7.60 -0.60 15.62
#